data_a719f7559c48492a6f2608fd2af7d422
#
_entry.id   a719f7559c48492a6f2608fd2af7d422
#
_cell.length_a   1.000
_cell.length_b   1.000
_cell.length_c   1.000
_cell.angle_alpha   90.00
_cell.angle_beta   90.00
_cell.angle_gamma   90.00
#
_symmetry.space_group_name_H-M   'P 1'
#
loop_
_entity.id
_entity.type
_entity.pdbx_description
1 polymer ?
#
loop_
_entity_poly.entity_id
_entity_poly.type
_entity_poly.pdbx_seq_one_letter_code
_entity_poly.pdbx_strand_id
1 'polypeptide(L)'
;MVPCLLFATAMAAPQARHPVETLYEEAVAAADRQDWPAYLSAVEQALVLAPGQPALQRRRAEALAQLGRSDEALRILQGLATWGVATKPAENKLLTPLHDLPGWPAVLTAAAAALEPRGDMALSFTLAEADLVPEGIAYDPLDDVFYVSSVARRKIVRVDRAGSATDFIAPGEHGYLGGLGLAVDAERRRLWTVSTAQLDDGLFDAATAHTSAVHVFDLRTGALLWCHVTAQADTFGLNDICVLPDGGAAASVSDRGLVLRFGPDGGEPVA
;
A
#
# COMPACT_ATOMS: atom_id res chain seq x y z
N MET A 1 10.36 4.33 -30.53
CA MET A 1 9.97 3.36 -29.47
C MET A 1 11.23 3.03 -28.71
N VAL A 2 11.39 3.56 -27.48
CA VAL A 2 12.51 3.20 -26.60
C VAL A 2 12.15 1.82 -26.03
N PRO A 3 12.93 0.76 -26.27
CA PRO A 3 12.64 -0.55 -25.69
C PRO A 3 12.77 -0.47 -24.17
N CYS A 4 11.77 -0.95 -23.44
CA CYS A 4 11.90 -1.21 -22.02
C CYS A 4 12.94 -2.31 -21.83
N LEU A 5 14.06 -2.00 -21.20
CA LEU A 5 15.17 -2.94 -21.05
C LEU A 5 14.86 -3.86 -19.86
N LEU A 6 14.85 -5.17 -20.11
CA LEU A 6 14.78 -6.19 -19.08
C LEU A 6 16.21 -6.37 -18.52
N PHE A 7 16.44 -5.96 -17.29
CA PHE A 7 17.70 -6.18 -16.61
C PHE A 7 17.56 -7.29 -15.57
N ALA A 8 18.38 -8.31 -15.67
CA ALA A 8 18.54 -9.31 -14.62
C ALA A 8 19.57 -8.79 -13.62
N THR A 9 19.13 -8.10 -12.58
CA THR A 9 19.99 -7.77 -11.45
C THR A 9 20.19 -9.01 -10.58
N ALA A 10 21.46 -9.35 -10.29
CA ALA A 10 21.75 -10.32 -9.24
C ALA A 10 21.39 -9.71 -7.89
N MET A 11 20.17 -9.98 -7.44
CA MET A 11 19.64 -9.47 -6.18
C MET A 11 20.24 -10.21 -4.98
N ALA A 12 20.44 -9.47 -3.88
CA ALA A 12 20.76 -10.07 -2.59
C ALA A 12 19.75 -11.17 -2.23
N ALA A 13 20.23 -12.23 -1.58
CA ALA A 13 19.36 -13.33 -1.13
C ALA A 13 18.12 -12.77 -0.39
N PRO A 14 16.94 -13.41 -0.54
CA PRO A 14 15.76 -12.97 0.15
C PRO A 14 16.05 -12.85 1.65
N GLN A 15 15.74 -11.68 2.21
CA GLN A 15 15.88 -11.48 3.66
C GLN A 15 14.98 -12.49 4.37
N ALA A 16 15.46 -13.04 5.49
CA ALA A 16 14.62 -13.88 6.33
C ALA A 16 13.36 -13.08 6.73
N ARG A 17 12.19 -13.72 6.65
CA ARG A 17 10.93 -13.10 7.07
C ARG A 17 11.06 -12.51 8.46
N HIS A 18 10.46 -11.36 8.68
CA HIS A 18 10.46 -10.74 9.99
C HIS A 18 9.72 -11.66 10.99
N PRO A 19 10.23 -11.90 12.20
CA PRO A 19 9.60 -12.80 13.17
C PRO A 19 8.10 -12.50 13.43
N VAL A 20 7.68 -11.24 13.34
CA VAL A 20 6.26 -10.84 13.47
C VAL A 20 5.40 -11.47 12.38
N GLU A 21 5.90 -11.60 11.15
CA GLU A 21 5.14 -12.22 10.05
C GLU A 21 4.90 -13.70 10.30
N THR A 22 5.93 -14.41 10.75
CA THR A 22 5.80 -15.83 11.12
C THR A 22 4.78 -16.02 12.24
N LEU A 23 4.87 -15.23 13.29
CA LEU A 23 3.93 -15.27 14.40
C LEU A 23 2.50 -14.89 13.97
N TYR A 24 2.37 -13.97 13.01
CA TYR A 24 1.08 -13.62 12.45
C TYR A 24 0.46 -14.80 11.67
N GLU A 25 1.24 -15.50 10.85
CA GLU A 25 0.80 -16.70 10.12
C GLU A 25 0.41 -17.83 11.09
N GLU A 26 1.19 -18.05 12.15
CA GLU A 26 0.86 -19.00 13.21
C GLU A 26 -0.46 -18.64 13.91
N ALA A 27 -0.68 -17.35 14.19
CA ALA A 27 -1.92 -16.88 14.76
C ALA A 27 -3.11 -17.13 13.84
N VAL A 28 -3.01 -16.83 12.55
CA VAL A 28 -4.07 -17.09 11.56
C VAL A 28 -4.39 -18.59 11.53
N ALA A 29 -3.36 -19.44 11.41
CA ALA A 29 -3.53 -20.88 11.36
C ALA A 29 -4.16 -21.45 12.66
N ALA A 30 -3.84 -20.89 13.82
CA ALA A 30 -4.47 -21.27 15.09
C ALA A 30 -5.95 -20.85 15.13
N ALA A 31 -6.29 -19.63 14.65
CA ALA A 31 -7.67 -19.15 14.57
C ALA A 31 -8.52 -20.04 13.64
N ASP A 32 -7.99 -20.45 12.48
CA ASP A 32 -8.68 -21.32 11.53
C ASP A 32 -9.01 -22.71 12.14
N ARG A 33 -8.16 -23.18 13.04
CA ARG A 33 -8.39 -24.43 13.79
C ARG A 33 -9.20 -24.23 15.08
N GLN A 34 -9.59 -22.99 15.38
CA GLN A 34 -10.26 -22.58 16.63
C GLN A 34 -9.44 -22.93 17.89
N ASP A 35 -8.12 -22.96 17.76
CA ASP A 35 -7.19 -23.13 18.88
C ASP A 35 -6.91 -21.75 19.50
N TRP A 36 -7.86 -21.30 20.32
CA TRP A 36 -7.82 -19.95 20.91
C TRP A 36 -6.64 -19.72 21.85
N PRO A 37 -6.19 -20.70 22.66
CA PRO A 37 -4.97 -20.56 23.45
C PRO A 37 -3.72 -20.35 22.58
N ALA A 38 -3.55 -21.13 21.50
CA ALA A 38 -2.44 -20.97 20.58
C ALA A 38 -2.53 -19.63 19.82
N TYR A 39 -3.74 -19.24 19.38
CA TYR A 39 -4.00 -17.96 18.75
C TYR A 39 -3.56 -16.79 19.66
N LEU A 40 -3.99 -16.79 20.93
CA LEU A 40 -3.59 -15.76 21.89
C LEU A 40 -2.07 -15.73 22.08
N SER A 41 -1.45 -16.88 22.27
CA SER A 41 -0.01 -17.00 22.49
C SER A 41 0.80 -16.42 21.33
N ALA A 42 0.47 -16.76 20.09
CA ALA A 42 1.17 -16.24 18.90
C ALA A 42 0.99 -14.72 18.77
N VAL A 43 -0.22 -14.21 18.98
CA VAL A 43 -0.50 -12.76 18.96
C VAL A 43 0.25 -12.02 20.06
N GLU A 44 0.31 -12.56 21.28
CA GLU A 44 1.04 -11.91 22.40
C GLU A 44 2.55 -11.89 22.15
N GLN A 45 3.12 -12.94 21.58
CA GLN A 45 4.52 -12.95 21.14
C GLN A 45 4.79 -11.91 20.03
N ALA A 46 3.89 -11.80 19.05
CA ALA A 46 4.00 -10.76 18.03
C ALA A 46 3.91 -9.35 18.60
N LEU A 47 3.07 -9.12 19.62
CA LEU A 47 2.94 -7.85 20.33
C LEU A 47 4.17 -7.48 21.15
N VAL A 48 4.98 -8.44 21.59
CA VAL A 48 6.30 -8.15 22.21
C VAL A 48 7.22 -7.47 21.22
N LEU A 49 7.17 -7.89 19.94
CA LEU A 49 7.99 -7.35 18.87
C LEU A 49 7.40 -6.07 18.24
N ALA A 50 6.07 -5.94 18.25
CA ALA A 50 5.33 -4.80 17.67
C ALA A 50 4.19 -4.34 18.60
N PRO A 51 4.50 -3.75 19.76
CA PRO A 51 3.51 -3.47 20.83
C PRO A 51 2.44 -2.45 20.42
N GLY A 52 2.76 -1.54 19.50
CA GLY A 52 1.86 -0.51 18.99
C GLY A 52 1.02 -0.92 17.78
N GLN A 53 1.07 -2.19 17.33
CA GLN A 53 0.41 -2.62 16.10
C GLN A 53 -1.10 -2.85 16.34
N PRO A 54 -2.01 -1.99 15.77
CA PRO A 54 -3.45 -2.07 16.07
C PRO A 54 -4.10 -3.37 15.61
N ALA A 55 -3.66 -3.96 14.51
CA ALA A 55 -4.19 -5.22 14.01
C ALA A 55 -3.91 -6.38 14.99
N LEU A 56 -2.73 -6.41 15.60
CA LEU A 56 -2.38 -7.40 16.62
C LEU A 56 -3.19 -7.20 17.90
N GLN A 57 -3.39 -5.95 18.34
CA GLN A 57 -4.25 -5.65 19.48
C GLN A 57 -5.70 -6.10 19.23
N ARG A 58 -6.24 -5.86 18.05
CA ARG A 58 -7.57 -6.37 17.67
C ARG A 58 -7.62 -7.89 17.73
N ARG A 59 -6.62 -8.59 17.16
CA ARG A 59 -6.55 -10.06 17.22
C ARG A 59 -6.44 -10.60 18.65
N ARG A 60 -5.74 -9.88 19.51
CA ARG A 60 -5.70 -10.21 20.95
C ARG A 60 -7.10 -10.13 21.57
N ALA A 61 -7.87 -9.08 21.27
CA ALA A 61 -9.24 -8.97 21.75
C ALA A 61 -10.14 -10.09 21.22
N GLU A 62 -9.98 -10.50 19.95
CA GLU A 62 -10.67 -11.64 19.36
C GLU A 62 -10.38 -12.95 20.13
N ALA A 63 -9.10 -13.25 20.34
CA ALA A 63 -8.70 -14.46 21.09
C ALA A 63 -9.24 -14.46 22.52
N LEU A 64 -9.14 -13.33 23.21
CA LEU A 64 -9.65 -13.16 24.58
C LEU A 64 -11.17 -13.34 24.65
N ALA A 65 -11.91 -12.81 23.66
CA ALA A 65 -13.36 -12.99 23.58
C ALA A 65 -13.74 -14.47 23.47
N GLN A 66 -13.04 -15.24 22.62
CA GLN A 66 -13.27 -16.66 22.43
C GLN A 66 -12.87 -17.50 23.66
N LEU A 67 -11.94 -17.01 24.46
CA LEU A 67 -11.51 -17.65 25.73
C LEU A 67 -12.37 -17.23 26.93
N GLY A 68 -13.42 -16.42 26.73
CA GLY A 68 -14.27 -15.93 27.82
C GLY A 68 -13.64 -14.85 28.70
N ARG A 69 -12.47 -14.30 28.31
CA ARG A 69 -11.78 -13.18 28.98
C ARG A 69 -12.35 -11.84 28.52
N SER A 70 -13.66 -11.71 28.69
CA SER A 70 -14.48 -10.66 28.06
C SER A 70 -14.09 -9.24 28.48
N ASP A 71 -13.82 -9.02 29.79
CA ASP A 71 -13.47 -7.68 30.28
C ASP A 71 -12.14 -7.18 29.69
N GLU A 72 -11.21 -8.08 29.46
CA GLU A 72 -9.94 -7.75 28.82
C GLU A 72 -10.13 -7.41 27.34
N ALA A 73 -10.94 -8.20 26.64
CA ALA A 73 -11.28 -7.94 25.24
C ALA A 73 -11.96 -6.59 25.06
N LEU A 74 -12.97 -6.28 25.89
CA LEU A 74 -13.68 -4.99 25.86
C LEU A 74 -12.75 -3.80 26.12
N ARG A 75 -11.83 -3.91 27.09
CA ARG A 75 -10.85 -2.84 27.35
C ARG A 75 -9.90 -2.59 26.18
N ILE A 76 -9.44 -3.64 25.51
CA ILE A 76 -8.60 -3.51 24.32
C ILE A 76 -9.35 -2.82 23.19
N LEU A 77 -10.60 -3.23 22.92
CA LEU A 77 -11.42 -2.64 21.85
C LEU A 77 -11.70 -1.15 22.10
N GLN A 78 -12.00 -0.77 23.33
CA GLN A 78 -12.15 0.62 23.73
C GLN A 78 -10.85 1.41 23.58
N GLY A 79 -9.71 0.81 23.96
CA GLY A 79 -8.38 1.41 23.77
C GLY A 79 -8.06 1.69 22.32
N LEU A 80 -8.36 0.76 21.42
CA LEU A 80 -8.16 0.96 19.96
C LEU A 80 -8.94 2.17 19.43
N ALA A 81 -10.17 2.35 19.89
CA ALA A 81 -10.96 3.52 19.53
C ALA A 81 -10.34 4.84 20.01
N THR A 82 -9.73 4.85 21.20
CA THR A 82 -9.02 6.05 21.70
C THR A 82 -7.78 6.38 20.89
N TRP A 83 -7.17 5.41 20.24
CA TRP A 83 -6.07 5.63 19.28
C TRP A 83 -6.55 6.16 17.91
N GLY A 84 -7.85 6.32 17.74
CA GLY A 84 -8.43 6.71 16.44
C GLY A 84 -8.43 5.58 15.42
N VAL A 85 -8.27 4.34 15.86
CA VAL A 85 -8.29 3.18 14.97
C VAL A 85 -9.74 2.86 14.62
N ALA A 86 -10.08 3.09 13.35
CA ALA A 86 -11.38 2.72 12.81
C ALA A 86 -11.52 1.19 12.77
N THR A 87 -12.39 0.66 13.62
CA THR A 87 -12.74 -0.77 13.61
C THR A 87 -14.23 -0.93 13.37
N LYS A 88 -14.61 -2.11 12.89
CA LYS A 88 -16.02 -2.50 12.72
C LYS A 88 -16.32 -3.69 13.61
N PRO A 89 -16.34 -3.53 14.93
CA PRO A 89 -16.42 -4.65 15.86
C PRO A 89 -17.72 -5.46 15.72
N ALA A 90 -18.82 -4.84 15.35
CA ALA A 90 -20.11 -5.53 15.12
C ALA A 90 -20.09 -6.51 13.94
N GLU A 91 -19.23 -6.27 12.92
CA GLU A 91 -19.09 -7.14 11.76
C GLU A 91 -18.15 -8.33 12.02
N ASN A 92 -17.39 -8.30 13.13
CA ASN A 92 -16.39 -9.31 13.43
C ASN A 92 -16.99 -10.49 14.20
N LYS A 93 -17.13 -11.63 13.53
CA LYS A 93 -17.72 -12.86 14.10
C LYS A 93 -16.99 -13.39 15.34
N LEU A 94 -15.67 -13.16 15.45
CA LEU A 94 -14.90 -13.60 16.61
C LEU A 94 -15.21 -12.79 17.87
N LEU A 95 -15.89 -11.64 17.73
CA LEU A 95 -16.33 -10.81 18.88
C LEU A 95 -17.77 -11.09 19.30
N THR A 96 -18.48 -12.02 18.64
CA THR A 96 -19.87 -12.39 18.99
C THR A 96 -20.07 -12.71 20.47
N PRO A 97 -19.13 -13.39 21.18
CA PRO A 97 -19.31 -13.65 22.62
C PRO A 97 -19.43 -12.39 23.50
N LEU A 98 -19.08 -11.22 22.97
CA LEU A 98 -19.15 -9.94 23.69
C LEU A 98 -20.48 -9.19 23.49
N HIS A 99 -21.28 -9.56 22.49
CA HIS A 99 -22.42 -8.75 22.01
C HIS A 99 -23.48 -8.51 23.08
N ASP A 100 -23.74 -9.47 23.97
CA ASP A 100 -24.75 -9.38 25.01
C ASP A 100 -24.21 -8.82 26.34
N LEU A 101 -22.96 -8.40 26.37
CA LEU A 101 -22.33 -7.91 27.60
C LEU A 101 -22.63 -6.41 27.82
N PRO A 102 -22.78 -5.96 29.08
CA PRO A 102 -23.09 -4.56 29.38
C PRO A 102 -22.06 -3.55 28.82
N GLY A 103 -20.79 -3.97 28.63
CA GLY A 103 -19.72 -3.13 28.08
C GLY A 103 -19.73 -3.00 26.58
N TRP A 104 -20.48 -3.84 25.85
CA TRP A 104 -20.47 -3.85 24.40
C TRP A 104 -21.00 -2.57 23.72
N PRO A 105 -22.12 -1.97 24.19
CA PRO A 105 -22.58 -0.70 23.62
C PRO A 105 -21.54 0.42 23.66
N ALA A 106 -20.73 0.46 24.72
CA ALA A 106 -19.66 1.45 24.83
C ALA A 106 -18.54 1.21 23.79
N VAL A 107 -18.22 -0.04 23.46
CA VAL A 107 -17.28 -0.38 22.36
C VAL A 107 -17.84 0.11 21.01
N LEU A 108 -19.12 -0.13 20.73
CA LEU A 108 -19.77 0.32 19.50
C LEU A 108 -19.76 1.85 19.36
N THR A 109 -20.11 2.54 20.44
CA THR A 109 -20.10 4.02 20.48
C THR A 109 -18.68 4.56 20.23
N ALA A 110 -17.68 4.00 20.91
CA ALA A 110 -16.31 4.43 20.73
C ALA A 110 -15.77 4.14 19.31
N ALA A 111 -16.10 2.98 18.75
CA ALA A 111 -15.71 2.62 17.38
C ALA A 111 -16.39 3.54 16.34
N ALA A 112 -17.66 3.89 16.53
CA ALA A 112 -18.36 4.84 15.66
C ALA A 112 -17.72 6.23 15.74
N ALA A 113 -17.38 6.71 16.94
CA ALA A 113 -16.70 7.99 17.11
C ALA A 113 -15.29 8.04 16.50
N ALA A 114 -14.60 6.89 16.39
CA ALA A 114 -13.30 6.79 15.73
C ALA A 114 -13.41 6.86 14.19
N LEU A 115 -14.59 6.58 13.64
CA LEU A 115 -14.88 6.69 12.19
C LEU A 115 -15.28 8.11 11.76
N GLU A 116 -15.65 8.97 12.72
CA GLU A 116 -16.04 10.34 12.39
C GLU A 116 -14.86 11.11 11.79
N PRO A 117 -15.05 11.79 10.66
CA PRO A 117 -14.02 12.62 10.07
C PRO A 117 -13.52 13.69 11.05
N ARG A 118 -12.21 13.87 11.12
CA ARG A 118 -11.59 14.87 12.00
C ARG A 118 -10.72 15.80 11.18
N GLY A 119 -10.79 17.09 11.48
CA GLY A 119 -10.02 18.16 10.85
C GLY A 119 -10.83 18.94 9.82
N ASP A 120 -10.33 20.13 9.51
CA ASP A 120 -10.91 21.06 8.54
C ASP A 120 -10.22 20.82 7.19
N MET A 121 -10.71 19.85 6.42
CA MET A 121 -10.25 19.60 5.05
C MET A 121 -11.26 20.11 4.06
N ALA A 122 -10.81 20.92 3.10
CA ALA A 122 -11.61 21.30 1.95
C ALA A 122 -11.39 20.29 0.81
N LEU A 123 -12.48 19.90 0.16
CA LEU A 123 -12.40 19.11 -1.07
C LEU A 123 -11.70 19.96 -2.14
N SER A 124 -10.59 19.47 -2.69
CA SER A 124 -9.87 20.15 -3.76
C SER A 124 -10.54 19.91 -5.11
N PHE A 125 -10.73 18.66 -5.48
CA PHE A 125 -11.42 18.24 -6.70
C PHE A 125 -11.92 16.79 -6.58
N THR A 126 -12.80 16.42 -7.51
CA THR A 126 -13.26 15.03 -7.67
C THR A 126 -12.97 14.58 -9.10
N LEU A 127 -12.38 13.39 -9.24
CA LEU A 127 -12.17 12.76 -10.54
C LEU A 127 -13.48 12.15 -11.04
N ALA A 128 -13.83 12.41 -12.30
CA ALA A 128 -15.08 11.91 -12.90
C ALA A 128 -15.02 10.38 -13.12
N GLU A 129 -13.86 9.82 -13.32
CA GLU A 129 -13.66 8.39 -13.57
C GLU A 129 -13.58 7.62 -12.24
N ALA A 130 -14.71 7.03 -11.83
CA ALA A 130 -14.88 6.43 -10.51
C ALA A 130 -14.08 5.13 -10.28
N ASP A 131 -13.63 4.47 -11.36
CA ASP A 131 -12.94 3.18 -11.32
C ASP A 131 -11.43 3.28 -11.58
N LEU A 132 -10.85 4.46 -11.39
CA LEU A 132 -9.40 4.65 -11.48
C LEU A 132 -8.64 3.82 -10.43
N VAL A 133 -9.21 3.64 -9.25
CA VAL A 133 -8.48 3.12 -8.07
C VAL A 133 -7.15 3.89 -7.94
N PRO A 134 -7.21 5.21 -7.63
CA PRO A 134 -6.01 6.04 -7.54
C PRO A 134 -5.17 5.60 -6.35
N GLU A 135 -3.86 5.52 -6.54
CA GLU A 135 -2.95 5.09 -5.48
C GLU A 135 -1.86 6.12 -5.20
N GLY A 136 -1.28 6.71 -6.25
CA GLY A 136 -0.29 7.77 -6.13
C GLY A 136 -0.79 9.12 -6.66
N ILE A 137 -0.30 10.20 -6.05
CA ILE A 137 -0.53 11.57 -6.50
C ILE A 137 0.75 12.40 -6.37
N ALA A 138 1.12 13.13 -7.42
CA ALA A 138 2.21 14.10 -7.38
C ALA A 138 1.77 15.45 -7.97
N TYR A 139 2.35 16.52 -7.45
CA TYR A 139 2.06 17.88 -7.88
C TYR A 139 3.22 18.49 -8.64
N ASP A 140 2.93 19.07 -9.79
CA ASP A 140 3.87 19.86 -10.57
C ASP A 140 3.65 21.36 -10.28
N PRO A 141 4.57 22.02 -9.54
CA PRO A 141 4.41 23.42 -9.18
C PRO A 141 4.62 24.40 -10.34
N LEU A 142 5.21 23.97 -11.45
CA LEU A 142 5.46 24.84 -12.58
C LEU A 142 4.26 24.95 -13.51
N ASP A 143 3.55 23.84 -13.73
CA ASP A 143 2.35 23.82 -14.57
C ASP A 143 1.06 23.91 -13.73
N ASP A 144 1.17 23.91 -12.40
CA ASP A 144 0.06 23.93 -11.44
C ASP A 144 -0.97 22.82 -11.66
N VAL A 145 -0.47 21.57 -11.83
CA VAL A 145 -1.28 20.39 -12.10
C VAL A 145 -0.87 19.22 -11.21
N PHE A 146 -1.77 18.25 -11.10
CA PHE A 146 -1.52 16.98 -10.44
C PHE A 146 -1.37 15.86 -11.46
N TYR A 147 -0.56 14.86 -11.13
CA TYR A 147 -0.50 13.57 -11.80
C TYR A 147 -1.01 12.51 -10.84
N VAL A 148 -1.94 11.66 -11.29
CA VAL A 148 -2.55 10.62 -10.48
C VAL A 148 -2.40 9.29 -11.19
N SER A 149 -1.78 8.31 -10.53
CA SER A 149 -1.66 6.95 -11.04
C SER A 149 -2.95 6.16 -10.82
N SER A 150 -3.20 5.21 -11.70
CA SER A 150 -4.32 4.29 -11.58
C SER A 150 -3.86 2.85 -11.60
N VAL A 151 -4.21 2.10 -10.55
CA VAL A 151 -3.98 0.65 -10.48
C VAL A 151 -4.89 -0.05 -11.50
N ALA A 152 -6.20 0.18 -11.43
CA ALA A 152 -7.17 -0.57 -12.21
C ALA A 152 -7.16 -0.22 -13.70
N ARG A 153 -6.88 1.05 -14.05
CA ARG A 153 -6.89 1.50 -15.44
C ARG A 153 -5.51 1.51 -16.09
N ARG A 154 -4.43 1.21 -15.33
CA ARG A 154 -3.06 1.09 -15.86
C ARG A 154 -2.65 2.33 -16.65
N LYS A 155 -2.95 3.51 -16.10
CA LYS A 155 -2.70 4.81 -16.74
C LYS A 155 -2.28 5.86 -15.72
N ILE A 156 -1.85 7.02 -16.24
CA ILE A 156 -1.62 8.23 -15.43
C ILE A 156 -2.52 9.32 -15.99
N VAL A 157 -3.29 9.96 -15.13
CA VAL A 157 -4.08 11.14 -15.50
C VAL A 157 -3.39 12.41 -15.02
N ARG A 158 -3.42 13.46 -15.86
CA ARG A 158 -3.05 14.82 -15.54
C ARG A 158 -4.32 15.59 -15.17
N VAL A 159 -4.31 16.25 -14.01
CA VAL A 159 -5.50 16.88 -13.44
C VAL A 159 -5.17 18.34 -13.15
N ASP A 160 -6.00 19.26 -13.61
CA ASP A 160 -5.88 20.68 -13.28
C ASP A 160 -6.54 21.01 -11.91
N ARG A 161 -6.41 22.26 -11.46
CA ARG A 161 -6.99 22.73 -10.21
C ARG A 161 -8.53 22.65 -10.16
N ALA A 162 -9.18 22.63 -11.31
CA ALA A 162 -10.64 22.50 -11.39
C ALA A 162 -11.11 21.05 -11.37
N GLY A 163 -10.18 20.07 -11.37
CA GLY A 163 -10.48 18.65 -11.41
C GLY A 163 -10.70 18.11 -12.83
N SER A 164 -10.38 18.91 -13.85
CA SER A 164 -10.43 18.46 -15.24
C SER A 164 -9.27 17.51 -15.51
N ALA A 165 -9.57 16.26 -15.85
CA ALA A 165 -8.60 15.21 -16.02
C ALA A 165 -8.45 14.81 -17.50
N THR A 166 -7.19 14.58 -17.92
CA THR A 166 -6.83 14.04 -19.24
C THR A 166 -5.82 12.93 -19.06
N ASP A 167 -5.82 11.95 -19.95
CA ASP A 167 -4.78 10.91 -19.92
C ASP A 167 -3.42 11.54 -20.23
N PHE A 168 -2.47 11.41 -19.31
CA PHE A 168 -1.08 11.75 -19.51
C PHE A 168 -0.33 10.56 -20.13
N ILE A 169 -0.57 9.37 -19.61
CA ILE A 169 -0.17 8.08 -20.17
C ILE A 169 -1.45 7.26 -20.33
N ALA A 170 -1.71 6.80 -21.56
CA ALA A 170 -2.89 6.00 -21.88
C ALA A 170 -2.81 4.59 -21.27
N PRO A 171 -3.94 3.86 -21.13
CA PRO A 171 -3.97 2.54 -20.53
C PRO A 171 -2.97 1.55 -21.17
N GLY A 172 -2.00 1.09 -20.37
CA GLY A 172 -0.96 0.14 -20.79
C GLY A 172 0.08 0.69 -21.76
N GLU A 173 0.04 1.98 -22.09
CA GLU A 173 1.02 2.62 -22.96
C GLU A 173 2.42 2.49 -22.36
N HIS A 174 3.43 2.28 -23.23
CA HIS A 174 4.82 2.03 -22.84
C HIS A 174 5.05 0.84 -21.88
N GLY A 175 4.09 -0.09 -21.81
CA GLY A 175 4.14 -1.22 -20.85
C GLY A 175 3.81 -0.82 -19.43
N TYR A 176 3.13 0.31 -19.22
CA TYR A 176 2.71 0.75 -17.89
C TYR A 176 1.73 -0.25 -17.27
N LEU A 177 2.05 -0.70 -16.07
CA LEU A 177 1.30 -1.69 -15.30
C LEU A 177 0.29 -0.98 -14.36
N GLY A 178 -0.19 -1.66 -13.33
CA GLY A 178 -0.98 -1.03 -12.28
C GLY A 178 -0.15 0.05 -11.58
N GLY A 179 -0.52 1.32 -11.77
CA GLY A 179 0.26 2.46 -11.31
C GLY A 179 0.18 2.65 -9.79
N LEU A 180 1.34 2.80 -9.15
CA LEU A 180 1.51 3.05 -7.72
C LEU A 180 2.12 4.45 -7.51
N GLY A 181 3.17 4.57 -6.69
CA GLY A 181 3.82 5.82 -6.39
C GLY A 181 4.32 6.59 -7.60
N LEU A 182 4.31 7.92 -7.52
CA LEU A 182 4.90 8.80 -8.52
C LEU A 182 5.44 10.08 -7.90
N ALA A 183 6.47 10.65 -8.54
CA ALA A 183 7.15 11.84 -8.08
C ALA A 183 7.54 12.75 -9.24
N VAL A 184 7.31 14.05 -9.08
CA VAL A 184 7.66 15.09 -10.06
C VAL A 184 9.06 15.65 -9.79
N ASP A 185 9.96 15.56 -10.76
CA ASP A 185 11.17 16.36 -10.86
C ASP A 185 10.86 17.62 -11.68
N ALA A 186 10.44 18.67 -11.01
CA ALA A 186 10.04 19.91 -11.66
C ALA A 186 11.20 20.61 -12.39
N GLU A 187 12.43 20.54 -11.85
CA GLU A 187 13.62 21.14 -12.45
C GLU A 187 13.96 20.50 -13.80
N ARG A 188 13.95 19.16 -13.84
CA ARG A 188 14.33 18.40 -15.05
C ARG A 188 13.13 18.06 -15.91
N ARG A 189 11.92 18.50 -15.51
CA ARG A 189 10.65 18.23 -16.20
C ARG A 189 10.43 16.73 -16.42
N ARG A 190 10.58 15.94 -15.37
CA ARG A 190 10.43 14.47 -15.42
C ARG A 190 9.38 14.00 -14.42
N LEU A 191 8.62 12.99 -14.81
CA LEU A 191 7.76 12.22 -13.90
C LEU A 191 8.38 10.84 -13.70
N TRP A 192 8.77 10.55 -12.47
CA TRP A 192 9.17 9.22 -12.03
C TRP A 192 7.94 8.49 -11.49
N THR A 193 7.77 7.23 -11.84
CA THR A 193 6.66 6.43 -11.35
C THR A 193 7.01 4.97 -11.26
N VAL A 194 6.39 4.28 -10.31
CA VAL A 194 6.44 2.82 -10.20
C VAL A 194 5.09 2.23 -10.58
N SER A 195 5.12 1.04 -11.16
CA SER A 195 3.92 0.29 -11.52
C SER A 195 4.16 -1.20 -11.30
N THR A 196 3.10 -1.98 -11.06
CA THR A 196 3.21 -3.40 -10.71
C THR A 196 2.09 -4.22 -11.35
N ALA A 197 2.41 -5.46 -11.66
CA ALA A 197 1.46 -6.51 -12.07
C ALA A 197 1.36 -7.61 -10.99
N GLN A 198 1.57 -7.26 -9.73
CA GLN A 198 1.53 -8.24 -8.62
C GLN A 198 0.12 -8.56 -8.11
N LEU A 199 -0.87 -7.76 -8.50
CA LEU A 199 -2.25 -8.03 -8.11
C LEU A 199 -2.80 -9.19 -8.95
N ASP A 200 -3.31 -10.20 -8.27
CA ASP A 200 -3.96 -11.36 -8.90
C ASP A 200 -5.44 -11.01 -9.22
N ASP A 201 -5.60 -10.00 -10.09
CA ASP A 201 -6.90 -9.43 -10.46
C ASP A 201 -7.33 -9.81 -11.89
N GLY A 202 -6.52 -10.63 -12.57
CA GLY A 202 -6.78 -11.05 -13.95
C GLY A 202 -6.52 -9.97 -15.01
N LEU A 203 -5.96 -8.82 -14.64
CA LEU A 203 -5.64 -7.74 -15.58
C LEU A 203 -4.36 -8.00 -16.39
N PHE A 204 -3.56 -8.98 -15.97
CA PHE A 204 -2.24 -9.25 -16.54
C PHE A 204 -2.14 -10.69 -17.03
N ASP A 205 -1.46 -10.87 -18.15
CA ASP A 205 -1.13 -12.20 -18.66
C ASP A 205 0.05 -12.83 -17.91
N ALA A 206 0.31 -14.12 -18.14
CA ALA A 206 1.38 -14.83 -17.47
C ALA A 206 2.80 -14.28 -17.77
N ALA A 207 2.97 -13.50 -18.83
CA ALA A 207 4.25 -12.90 -19.18
C ALA A 207 4.53 -11.62 -18.39
N THR A 208 3.49 -10.91 -17.98
CA THR A 208 3.58 -9.64 -17.25
C THR A 208 3.23 -9.79 -15.76
N ALA A 209 2.47 -10.84 -15.39
CA ALA A 209 2.15 -11.14 -13.99
C ALA A 209 3.42 -11.20 -13.13
N HIS A 210 3.32 -10.69 -11.92
CA HIS A 210 4.43 -10.66 -10.94
C HIS A 210 5.67 -9.87 -11.41
N THR A 211 5.49 -8.85 -12.24
CA THR A 211 6.55 -7.90 -12.57
C THR A 211 6.26 -6.54 -11.96
N SER A 212 7.30 -5.74 -11.80
CA SER A 212 7.20 -4.33 -11.46
C SER A 212 8.08 -3.52 -12.40
N ALA A 213 7.77 -2.25 -12.57
CA ALA A 213 8.54 -1.38 -13.43
C ALA A 213 8.68 0.02 -12.84
N VAL A 214 9.81 0.66 -13.13
CA VAL A 214 10.02 2.09 -12.96
C VAL A 214 10.00 2.73 -14.34
N HIS A 215 9.24 3.80 -14.50
CA HIS A 215 9.20 4.59 -15.71
C HIS A 215 9.59 6.04 -15.42
N VAL A 216 10.24 6.67 -16.38
CA VAL A 216 10.52 8.10 -16.38
C VAL A 216 9.93 8.70 -17.65
N PHE A 217 9.05 9.68 -17.47
CA PHE A 217 8.39 10.36 -18.57
C PHE A 217 8.80 11.84 -18.61
N ASP A 218 8.85 12.42 -19.81
CA ASP A 218 8.94 13.86 -20.00
C ASP A 218 7.59 14.51 -19.68
N LEU A 219 7.55 15.46 -18.73
CA LEU A 219 6.32 16.10 -18.27
C LEU A 219 5.63 16.97 -19.34
N ARG A 220 6.35 17.42 -20.36
CA ARG A 220 5.80 18.30 -21.41
C ARG A 220 5.14 17.51 -22.52
N THR A 221 5.67 16.31 -22.81
CA THR A 221 5.28 15.53 -24.00
C THR A 221 4.63 14.19 -23.68
N GLY A 222 4.77 13.69 -22.45
CA GLY A 222 4.39 12.33 -22.07
C GLY A 222 5.35 11.26 -22.63
N ALA A 223 6.43 11.65 -23.34
CA ALA A 223 7.33 10.69 -23.93
C ALA A 223 8.06 9.87 -22.86
N LEU A 224 8.17 8.56 -23.07
CA LEU A 224 9.00 7.70 -22.25
C LEU A 224 10.48 8.06 -22.46
N LEU A 225 11.15 8.46 -21.39
CA LEU A 225 12.58 8.75 -21.38
C LEU A 225 13.40 7.50 -21.03
N TRP A 226 12.93 6.75 -20.03
CA TRP A 226 13.61 5.56 -19.55
C TRP A 226 12.63 4.63 -18.84
N CYS A 227 12.94 3.33 -18.83
CA CYS A 227 12.16 2.31 -18.13
C CYS A 227 13.08 1.18 -17.66
N HIS A 228 12.82 0.69 -16.45
CA HIS A 228 13.39 -0.52 -15.89
C HIS A 228 12.28 -1.47 -15.49
N VAL A 229 12.33 -2.71 -15.97
CA VAL A 229 11.37 -3.77 -15.64
C VAL A 229 12.10 -4.83 -14.82
N THR A 230 11.54 -5.20 -13.66
CA THR A 230 12.07 -6.30 -12.86
C THR A 230 11.84 -7.63 -13.56
N ALA A 231 12.80 -8.56 -13.45
CA ALA A 231 12.60 -9.91 -13.95
C ALA A 231 11.56 -10.65 -13.07
N GLN A 232 10.76 -11.55 -13.67
CA GLN A 232 9.78 -12.35 -12.92
C GLN A 232 10.42 -13.18 -11.78
N ALA A 233 11.63 -13.68 -11.97
CA ALA A 233 12.36 -14.43 -10.94
C ALA A 233 12.77 -13.56 -9.75
N ASP A 234 12.89 -12.25 -9.98
CA ASP A 234 13.28 -11.25 -9.00
C ASP A 234 12.09 -10.37 -8.61
N THR A 235 10.87 -10.91 -8.68
CA THR A 235 9.64 -10.17 -8.37
C THR A 235 9.74 -9.49 -7.02
N PHE A 236 9.62 -8.19 -7.03
CA PHE A 236 9.49 -7.37 -5.83
C PHE A 236 8.41 -6.32 -6.06
N GLY A 237 7.66 -6.09 -5.01
CA GLY A 237 6.63 -5.07 -4.97
C GLY A 237 7.25 -3.68 -4.90
N LEU A 238 7.68 -3.13 -6.04
CA LEU A 238 7.91 -1.70 -6.11
C LEU A 238 6.62 -0.99 -5.73
N ASN A 239 6.68 -0.08 -4.75
CA ASN A 239 5.48 0.53 -4.20
C ASN A 239 5.50 2.05 -4.36
N ASP A 240 6.47 2.72 -3.77
CA ASP A 240 6.54 4.19 -3.81
C ASP A 240 7.90 4.67 -4.29
N ILE A 241 7.98 5.92 -4.74
CA ILE A 241 9.19 6.51 -5.32
C ILE A 241 9.31 7.97 -4.92
N CYS A 242 10.53 8.42 -4.67
CA CYS A 242 10.83 9.83 -4.47
C CYS A 242 12.01 10.27 -5.35
N VAL A 243 12.02 11.54 -5.74
CA VAL A 243 13.13 12.15 -6.48
C VAL A 243 14.23 12.55 -5.51
N LEU A 244 15.47 12.29 -5.89
CA LEU A 244 16.66 12.66 -5.14
C LEU A 244 17.24 14.01 -5.64
N PRO A 245 18.03 14.72 -4.82
CA PRO A 245 18.60 16.02 -5.21
C PRO A 245 19.47 15.99 -6.47
N ASP A 246 20.10 14.84 -6.78
CA ASP A 246 20.90 14.67 -7.99
C ASP A 246 20.05 14.44 -9.26
N GLY A 247 18.71 14.33 -9.12
CA GLY A 247 17.76 14.05 -10.20
C GLY A 247 17.55 12.56 -10.47
N GLY A 248 18.19 11.69 -9.70
CA GLY A 248 17.84 10.27 -9.61
C GLY A 248 16.62 10.06 -8.75
N ALA A 249 16.31 8.79 -8.44
CA ALA A 249 15.18 8.43 -7.61
C ALA A 249 15.51 7.29 -6.65
N ALA A 250 14.73 7.19 -5.57
CA ALA A 250 14.73 6.05 -4.68
C ALA A 250 13.32 5.45 -4.61
N ALA A 251 13.21 4.13 -4.81
CA ALA A 251 11.95 3.41 -4.78
C ALA A 251 11.95 2.34 -3.67
N SER A 252 10.84 2.25 -2.94
CA SER A 252 10.64 1.20 -1.93
C SER A 252 10.23 -0.12 -2.57
N VAL A 253 10.77 -1.22 -2.02
CA VAL A 253 10.43 -2.60 -2.38
C VAL A 253 9.80 -3.26 -1.17
N SER A 254 8.47 -3.24 -1.10
CA SER A 254 7.73 -3.53 0.13
C SER A 254 7.86 -4.97 0.61
N ASP A 255 7.91 -5.93 -0.31
CA ASP A 255 8.01 -7.36 -0.01
C ASP A 255 9.43 -7.84 0.32
N ARG A 256 10.44 -6.98 0.13
CA ARG A 256 11.85 -7.29 0.38
C ARG A 256 12.49 -6.43 1.47
N GLY A 257 11.81 -5.41 1.95
CA GLY A 257 12.37 -4.46 2.91
C GLY A 257 13.59 -3.71 2.34
N LEU A 258 13.62 -3.45 1.03
CA LEU A 258 14.71 -2.79 0.32
C LEU A 258 14.30 -1.41 -0.15
N VAL A 259 15.30 -0.57 -0.40
CA VAL A 259 15.17 0.67 -1.16
C VAL A 259 16.14 0.62 -2.32
N LEU A 260 15.63 0.71 -3.54
CA LEU A 260 16.43 0.76 -4.75
C LEU A 260 16.70 2.21 -5.14
N ARG A 261 17.95 2.53 -5.47
CA ARG A 261 18.33 3.84 -6.01
C ARG A 261 18.60 3.75 -7.50
N PHE A 262 18.03 4.68 -8.24
CA PHE A 262 18.24 4.86 -9.68
C PHE A 262 18.99 6.17 -9.93
N GLY A 263 19.94 6.14 -10.86
CA GLY A 263 20.66 7.36 -11.27
C GLY A 263 19.78 8.32 -12.08
N PRO A 264 20.22 9.59 -12.26
CA PRO A 264 19.44 10.62 -12.96
C PRO A 264 19.17 10.27 -14.42
N ASP A 265 20.01 9.48 -15.06
CA ASP A 265 19.88 9.05 -16.46
C ASP A 265 19.38 7.60 -16.58
N GLY A 266 18.88 7.04 -15.48
CA GLY A 266 18.51 5.63 -15.39
C GLY A 266 19.70 4.73 -15.12
N GLY A 267 19.63 3.49 -15.56
CA GLY A 267 20.67 2.48 -15.38
C GLY A 267 20.29 1.42 -14.35
N GLU A 268 21.23 0.54 -14.02
CA GLU A 268 21.02 -0.51 -13.03
C GLU A 268 20.78 0.09 -11.64
N PRO A 269 19.73 -0.35 -10.94
CA PRO A 269 19.49 0.12 -9.57
C PRO A 269 20.56 -0.40 -8.62
N VAL A 270 20.83 0.38 -7.58
CA VAL A 270 21.67 -0.01 -6.45
C VAL A 270 20.79 -0.12 -5.20
N ALA A 271 20.92 -1.25 -4.49
CA ALA A 271 20.18 -1.52 -3.24
C ALA A 271 20.93 -0.96 -2.01
#